data_c5c5ce5c191ddbb1c52268f70236aefd
#
_entry.id   c5c5ce5c191ddbb1c52268f70236aefd
#
_cell.length_a   1.000
_cell.length_b   1.000
_cell.length_c   1.000
_cell.angle_alpha   90.00
_cell.angle_beta   90.00
_cell.angle_gamma   90.00
#
_symmetry.space_group_name_H-M   'P 1'
#
loop_
_entity.id
_entity.type
_entity.pdbx_description
1 polymer ?
#
loop_
_entity_poly.entity_id
_entity_poly.type
_entity_poly.pdbx_seq_one_letter_code
_entity_poly.pdbx_strand_id
1 'polypeptide(L)'
;KGFVKPKDIRTRGIMFGVDKLIDNKIFGLAFRYGNDDVKIDTGLGSKLDAHAYTLNMYASLPLDGKSNLNTLIGASFLSIDQLVKNTVTGERYGRQIFTSMVYENENEYTRHNLTPFGKFEIGITQLSEYTDFGTSATNSVDVHERLTFKTGNVSGGFKFDDTLYLDDKTLNRNGF
;
A
#
# COMPACT_ATOMS: atom_id res chain seq x y z
N LYS A 1 -13.46 -15.07 22.39
CA LYS A 1 -12.16 -14.86 21.69
C LYS A 1 -11.94 -13.37 21.61
N GLY A 2 -10.99 -12.85 22.43
CA GLY A 2 -10.67 -11.42 22.45
C GLY A 2 -9.93 -11.05 21.16
N PHE A 3 -10.31 -9.93 20.56
CA PHE A 3 -9.54 -9.34 19.45
C PHE A 3 -8.23 -8.82 20.02
N VAL A 4 -7.11 -9.34 19.51
CA VAL A 4 -5.77 -8.82 19.80
C VAL A 4 -5.62 -7.50 19.05
N LYS A 5 -5.42 -6.40 19.76
CA LYS A 5 -5.22 -5.07 19.14
C LYS A 5 -3.73 -4.81 18.98
N PRO A 6 -3.29 -4.32 17.80
CA PRO A 6 -1.92 -3.85 17.67
C PRO A 6 -1.74 -2.61 18.56
N LYS A 7 -0.60 -2.56 19.27
CA LYS A 7 -0.25 -1.45 20.16
C LYS A 7 0.55 -0.37 19.46
N ASP A 8 1.41 -0.77 18.54
CA ASP A 8 2.32 0.13 17.81
C ASP A 8 2.60 -0.50 16.44
N ILE A 9 2.49 0.28 15.39
CA ILE A 9 2.82 -0.12 14.01
C ILE A 9 3.82 0.88 13.47
N ARG A 10 4.98 0.38 13.03
CA ARG A 10 6.02 1.20 12.41
C ARG A 10 6.32 0.66 11.03
N THR A 11 6.07 1.48 10.03
CA THR A 11 6.37 1.18 8.63
C THR A 11 7.59 1.98 8.19
N ARG A 12 8.56 1.32 7.56
CA ARG A 12 9.73 1.92 6.94
C ARG A 12 9.90 1.34 5.56
N GLY A 13 10.41 2.13 4.63
CA GLY A 13 10.65 1.61 3.29
C GLY A 13 11.44 2.56 2.43
N ILE A 14 11.94 1.99 1.34
CA ILE A 14 12.65 2.70 0.28
C ILE A 14 12.06 2.27 -1.05
N MET A 15 11.94 3.19 -1.98
CA MET A 15 11.44 2.94 -3.31
C MET A 15 12.33 3.60 -4.35
N PHE A 16 12.60 2.88 -5.42
CA PHE A 16 13.32 3.36 -6.61
C PHE A 16 12.45 3.10 -7.82
N GLY A 17 12.44 4.03 -8.74
CA GLY A 17 11.68 3.90 -9.98
C GLY A 17 12.35 4.60 -11.13
N VAL A 18 12.00 4.16 -12.33
CA VAL A 18 12.36 4.81 -13.59
C VAL A 18 11.11 4.88 -14.45
N ASP A 19 10.94 5.97 -15.15
CA ASP A 19 9.87 6.14 -16.12
C ASP A 19 10.35 6.76 -17.42
N LYS A 20 9.48 6.67 -18.40
CA LYS A 20 9.70 7.22 -19.74
C LYS A 20 8.41 7.83 -20.25
N LEU A 21 8.55 9.03 -20.80
CA LEU A 21 7.48 9.70 -21.54
C LEU A 21 7.51 9.23 -23.01
N ILE A 22 6.38 8.69 -23.48
CA ILE A 22 6.17 8.22 -24.85
C ILE A 22 4.81 8.76 -25.32
N ASP A 23 4.78 9.57 -26.37
CA ASP A 23 3.55 10.15 -26.93
C ASP A 23 2.61 10.75 -25.86
N ASN A 24 3.17 11.60 -24.98
CA ASN A 24 2.47 12.24 -23.86
C ASN A 24 1.91 11.26 -22.80
N LYS A 25 2.34 10.00 -22.81
CA LYS A 25 1.99 8.96 -21.83
C LYS A 25 3.23 8.59 -21.03
N ILE A 26 3.07 8.41 -19.73
CA ILE A 26 4.16 7.99 -18.86
C ILE A 26 4.03 6.50 -18.59
N PHE A 27 5.11 5.76 -18.77
CA PHE A 27 5.23 4.35 -18.39
C PHE A 27 6.42 4.18 -17.48
N GLY A 28 6.25 3.48 -16.39
CA GLY A 28 7.32 3.32 -15.42
C GLY A 28 7.35 1.97 -14.73
N LEU A 29 8.51 1.71 -14.14
CA LEU A 29 8.79 0.57 -13.26
C LEU A 29 9.30 1.12 -11.94
N ALA A 30 8.84 0.54 -10.84
CA ALA A 30 9.32 0.89 -9.51
C ALA A 30 9.50 -0.37 -8.67
N PHE A 31 10.61 -0.40 -7.94
CA PHE A 31 10.89 -1.41 -6.94
C PHE A 31 10.79 -0.77 -5.55
N ARG A 32 10.11 -1.45 -4.64
CA ARG A 32 9.98 -1.04 -3.23
C ARG A 32 10.43 -2.15 -2.32
N TYR A 33 11.23 -1.80 -1.32
CA TYR A 33 11.47 -2.60 -0.14
C TYR A 33 10.78 -1.94 1.06
N GLY A 34 10.01 -2.70 1.82
CA GLY A 34 9.31 -2.23 3.03
C GLY A 34 9.56 -3.17 4.19
N ASN A 35 9.57 -2.59 5.39
CA ASN A 35 9.59 -3.30 6.66
C ASN A 35 8.52 -2.73 7.56
N ASP A 36 7.67 -3.60 8.10
CA ASP A 36 6.57 -3.29 9.00
C ASP A 36 6.80 -4.00 10.34
N ASP A 37 7.03 -3.22 11.37
CA ASP A 37 7.13 -3.66 12.77
C ASP A 37 5.77 -3.51 13.44
N VAL A 38 5.15 -4.60 13.86
CA VAL A 38 3.86 -4.58 14.56
C VAL A 38 4.03 -5.16 15.97
N LYS A 39 3.86 -4.33 16.99
CA LYS A 39 3.82 -4.78 18.39
C LYS A 39 2.40 -5.17 18.77
N ILE A 40 2.26 -6.37 19.33
CA ILE A 40 0.98 -6.94 19.73
C ILE A 40 0.92 -6.98 21.25
N ASP A 41 -0.16 -6.45 21.84
CA ASP A 41 -0.34 -6.45 23.29
C ASP A 41 -0.93 -7.79 23.76
N THR A 42 -0.08 -8.79 23.90
CA THR A 42 -0.45 -10.12 24.41
C THR A 42 0.01 -10.32 25.87
N GLY A 43 0.58 -9.30 26.51
CA GLY A 43 1.21 -9.47 27.84
C GLY A 43 2.55 -10.25 27.80
N LEU A 44 2.85 -10.94 26.69
CA LEU A 44 4.06 -11.75 26.49
C LEU A 44 5.13 -11.06 25.64
N GLY A 45 4.88 -9.82 25.18
CA GLY A 45 5.82 -9.07 24.35
C GLY A 45 5.93 -9.64 22.92
N SER A 46 4.81 -10.03 22.34
CA SER A 46 4.77 -10.55 20.95
C SER A 46 4.94 -9.41 19.94
N LYS A 47 5.68 -9.70 18.87
CA LYS A 47 5.99 -8.78 17.78
C LYS A 47 5.84 -9.52 16.44
N LEU A 48 5.35 -8.83 15.43
CA LEU A 48 5.40 -9.26 14.04
C LEU A 48 6.36 -8.35 13.28
N ASP A 49 7.34 -8.95 12.63
CA ASP A 49 8.21 -8.29 11.67
C ASP A 49 7.83 -8.76 10.27
N ALA A 50 7.43 -7.83 9.42
CA ALA A 50 7.06 -8.13 8.04
C ALA A 50 7.97 -7.38 7.07
N HIS A 51 8.57 -8.13 6.16
CA HIS A 51 9.36 -7.60 5.06
C HIS A 51 8.62 -7.77 3.75
N ALA A 52 8.61 -6.76 2.91
CA ALA A 52 7.96 -6.78 1.62
C ALA A 52 8.91 -6.29 0.51
N TYR A 53 9.04 -7.09 -0.55
CA TYR A 53 9.70 -6.72 -1.79
C TYR A 53 8.64 -6.60 -2.87
N THR A 54 8.48 -5.42 -3.45
CA THR A 54 7.41 -5.14 -4.41
C THR A 54 7.98 -4.60 -5.71
N LEU A 55 7.57 -5.20 -6.81
CA LEU A 55 7.79 -4.68 -8.16
C LEU A 55 6.47 -4.11 -8.68
N ASN A 56 6.51 -2.88 -9.16
CA ASN A 56 5.36 -2.18 -9.73
C ASN A 56 5.63 -1.79 -11.17
N MET A 57 4.62 -1.93 -12.01
CA MET A 57 4.50 -1.27 -13.31
C MET A 57 3.39 -0.24 -13.21
N TYR A 58 3.61 0.95 -13.73
CA TYR A 58 2.60 2.01 -13.72
C TYR A 58 2.55 2.75 -15.04
N ALA A 59 1.39 3.31 -15.32
CA ALA A 59 1.21 4.18 -16.46
C ALA A 59 0.29 5.35 -16.09
N SER A 60 0.59 6.53 -16.65
CA SER A 60 -0.27 7.70 -16.64
C SER A 60 -0.65 8.01 -18.07
N LEU A 61 -1.94 7.92 -18.36
CA LEU A 61 -2.52 7.97 -19.69
C LEU A 61 -3.47 9.17 -19.78
N PRO A 62 -3.07 10.31 -20.33
CA PRO A 62 -4.01 11.36 -20.68
C PRO A 62 -4.96 10.83 -21.77
N LEU A 63 -6.26 10.89 -21.49
CA LEU A 63 -7.32 10.42 -22.40
C LEU A 63 -7.79 11.54 -23.32
N ASP A 64 -7.91 12.73 -22.76
CA ASP A 64 -8.24 13.97 -23.44
C ASP A 64 -7.51 15.14 -22.74
N GLY A 65 -7.76 16.36 -23.15
CA GLY A 65 -7.10 17.54 -22.54
C GLY A 65 -7.43 17.77 -21.06
N LYS A 66 -8.36 17.02 -20.47
CA LYS A 66 -8.85 17.21 -19.09
C LYS A 66 -8.83 15.93 -18.26
N SER A 67 -8.86 14.78 -18.89
CA SER A 67 -8.99 13.50 -18.20
C SER A 67 -7.69 12.72 -18.23
N ASN A 68 -7.37 12.09 -17.11
CA ASN A 68 -6.21 11.23 -16.98
C ASN A 68 -6.58 9.90 -16.31
N LEU A 69 -6.00 8.81 -16.80
CA LEU A 69 -6.11 7.47 -16.23
C LEU A 69 -4.73 7.04 -15.73
N ASN A 70 -4.61 6.93 -14.41
CA ASN A 70 -3.43 6.37 -13.76
C ASN A 70 -3.68 4.91 -13.44
N THR A 71 -2.80 4.04 -13.87
CA THR A 71 -2.87 2.60 -13.60
C THR A 71 -1.59 2.11 -12.94
N LEU A 72 -1.74 1.12 -12.06
CA LEU A 72 -0.62 0.46 -11.42
C LEU A 72 -0.94 -1.03 -11.27
N ILE A 73 0.03 -1.88 -11.61
CA ILE A 73 0.01 -3.31 -11.34
C ILE A 73 1.26 -3.64 -10.55
N GLY A 74 1.10 -4.34 -9.44
CA GLY A 74 2.20 -4.71 -8.57
C GLY A 74 2.20 -6.18 -8.19
N ALA A 75 3.40 -6.71 -7.95
CA ALA A 75 3.62 -8.02 -7.36
C ALA A 75 4.56 -7.87 -6.16
N SER A 76 4.21 -8.53 -5.05
CA SER A 76 4.99 -8.48 -3.81
C SER A 76 5.32 -9.87 -3.31
N PHE A 77 6.53 -10.00 -2.75
CA PHE A 77 6.92 -11.11 -1.91
C PHE A 77 6.99 -10.62 -0.47
N LEU A 78 6.38 -11.38 0.43
CA LEU A 78 6.24 -11.06 1.84
C LEU A 78 6.97 -12.12 2.66
N SER A 79 7.71 -11.69 3.68
CA SER A 79 8.25 -12.55 4.75
C SER A 79 7.75 -11.97 6.06
N ILE A 80 7.12 -12.78 6.88
CA ILE A 80 6.51 -12.39 8.15
C ILE A 80 7.09 -13.28 9.25
N ASP A 81 7.83 -12.66 10.17
CA ASP A 81 8.40 -13.33 11.32
C ASP A 81 7.56 -13.02 12.56
N GLN A 82 7.13 -14.07 13.24
CA GLN A 82 6.50 -13.93 14.54
C GLN A 82 7.55 -14.09 15.63
N LEU A 83 7.69 -13.08 16.48
CA LEU A 83 8.60 -13.08 17.60
C LEU A 83 7.81 -13.09 18.92
N VAL A 84 8.17 -14.01 19.82
CA VAL A 84 7.70 -14.03 21.21
C VAL A 84 8.92 -13.91 22.09
N LYS A 85 8.97 -12.90 22.98
CA LYS A 85 10.13 -12.61 23.83
C LYS A 85 11.45 -12.46 23.07
N ASN A 86 11.41 -11.83 21.87
CA ASN A 86 12.54 -11.66 20.94
C ASN A 86 13.11 -12.97 20.34
N THR A 87 12.42 -14.08 20.47
CA THR A 87 12.77 -15.33 19.80
C THR A 87 11.80 -15.54 18.65
N VAL A 88 12.31 -15.87 17.46
CA VAL A 88 11.46 -16.22 16.31
C VAL A 88 10.74 -17.54 16.62
N THR A 89 9.41 -17.51 16.63
CA THR A 89 8.57 -18.67 16.91
C THR A 89 7.89 -19.21 15.66
N GLY A 90 7.79 -18.41 14.61
CA GLY A 90 7.21 -18.82 13.34
C GLY A 90 7.64 -17.90 12.22
N GLU A 91 7.86 -18.45 11.04
CA GLU A 91 8.17 -17.73 9.81
C GLU A 91 7.14 -18.07 8.74
N ARG A 92 6.58 -17.04 8.08
CA ARG A 92 5.55 -17.20 7.07
C ARG A 92 5.87 -16.38 5.84
N TYR A 93 5.82 -17.04 4.69
CA TYR A 93 6.00 -16.38 3.39
C TYR A 93 4.66 -16.07 2.73
N GLY A 94 4.65 -15.01 1.92
CA GLY A 94 3.48 -14.62 1.16
C GLY A 94 3.82 -14.10 -0.22
N ARG A 95 2.79 -14.09 -1.08
CA ARG A 95 2.80 -13.48 -2.40
C ARG A 95 1.55 -12.65 -2.54
N GLN A 96 1.70 -11.49 -3.15
CA GLN A 96 0.59 -10.61 -3.44
C GLN A 96 0.68 -10.12 -4.89
N ILE A 97 -0.47 -10.07 -5.55
CA ILE A 97 -0.65 -9.37 -6.82
C ILE A 97 -1.78 -8.38 -6.62
N PHE A 98 -1.59 -7.16 -7.07
CA PHE A 98 -2.58 -6.11 -6.93
C PHE A 98 -2.58 -5.16 -8.12
N THR A 99 -3.70 -4.50 -8.34
CA THR A 99 -3.83 -3.44 -9.33
C THR A 99 -4.63 -2.28 -8.74
N SER A 100 -4.29 -1.09 -9.19
CA SER A 100 -5.00 0.15 -8.87
C SER A 100 -5.23 0.94 -10.15
N MET A 101 -6.41 1.51 -10.30
CA MET A 101 -6.79 2.39 -11.38
C MET A 101 -7.40 3.65 -10.78
N VAL A 102 -6.93 4.82 -11.21
CA VAL A 102 -7.47 6.12 -10.80
C VAL A 102 -7.80 6.90 -12.05
N TYR A 103 -9.06 7.22 -12.22
CA TYR A 103 -9.54 8.14 -13.24
C TYR A 103 -9.77 9.51 -12.63
N GLU A 104 -9.24 10.55 -13.26
CA GLU A 104 -9.35 11.95 -12.84
C GLU A 104 -9.83 12.79 -14.03
N ASN A 105 -10.68 13.79 -13.75
CA ASN A 105 -11.13 14.74 -14.76
C ASN A 105 -10.98 16.15 -14.22
N GLU A 106 -10.03 16.91 -14.73
CA GLU A 106 -9.72 18.26 -14.27
C GLU A 106 -10.64 19.28 -14.95
N ASN A 107 -11.44 19.98 -14.14
CA ASN A 107 -12.28 21.08 -14.60
C ASN A 107 -11.73 22.38 -14.05
N GLU A 108 -11.19 23.19 -14.94
CA GLU A 108 -10.65 24.52 -14.62
C GLU A 108 -11.78 25.56 -14.66
N TYR A 109 -11.94 26.28 -13.56
CA TYR A 109 -12.78 27.47 -13.44
C TYR A 109 -11.90 28.69 -13.21
N THR A 110 -12.42 29.87 -13.41
CA THR A 110 -11.65 31.15 -13.38
C THR A 110 -10.84 31.37 -12.09
N ARG A 111 -11.25 30.79 -10.97
CA ARG A 111 -10.60 30.98 -9.66
C ARG A 111 -10.27 29.67 -8.94
N HIS A 112 -10.80 28.55 -9.37
CA HIS A 112 -10.61 27.28 -8.70
C HIS A 112 -10.64 26.12 -9.70
N ASN A 113 -9.94 25.06 -9.36
CA ASN A 113 -9.97 23.81 -10.10
C ASN A 113 -10.74 22.77 -9.28
N LEU A 114 -11.63 22.07 -9.94
CA LEU A 114 -12.36 20.95 -9.36
C LEU A 114 -12.02 19.69 -10.15
N THR A 115 -11.40 18.72 -9.50
CA THR A 115 -11.02 17.45 -10.11
C THR A 115 -11.76 16.29 -9.46
N PRO A 116 -12.94 15.89 -9.99
CA PRO A 116 -13.55 14.63 -9.59
C PRO A 116 -12.64 13.46 -9.94
N PHE A 117 -12.61 12.45 -9.07
CA PHE A 117 -11.85 11.24 -9.30
C PHE A 117 -12.64 9.99 -8.89
N GLY A 118 -12.36 8.90 -9.56
CA GLY A 118 -12.78 7.56 -9.20
C GLY A 118 -11.56 6.65 -9.07
N LYS A 119 -11.52 5.82 -8.03
CA LYS A 119 -10.44 4.88 -7.78
C LYS A 119 -11.00 3.48 -7.60
N PHE A 120 -10.34 2.52 -8.25
CA PHE A 120 -10.61 1.10 -8.14
C PHE A 120 -9.34 0.35 -7.80
N GLU A 121 -9.40 -0.53 -6.81
CA GLU A 121 -8.27 -1.36 -6.39
C GLU A 121 -8.73 -2.79 -6.15
N ILE A 122 -7.94 -3.74 -6.60
CA ILE A 122 -8.10 -5.16 -6.28
C ILE A 122 -6.75 -5.78 -5.96
N GLY A 123 -6.77 -6.80 -5.09
CA GLY A 123 -5.58 -7.55 -4.73
C GLY A 123 -5.89 -8.97 -4.32
N ILE A 124 -4.93 -9.84 -4.53
CA ILE A 124 -4.95 -11.22 -4.06
C ILE A 124 -3.65 -11.46 -3.32
N THR A 125 -3.76 -11.84 -2.05
CA THR A 125 -2.61 -12.20 -1.20
C THR A 125 -2.73 -13.67 -0.81
N GLN A 126 -1.69 -14.42 -1.06
CA GLN A 126 -1.58 -15.82 -0.66
C GLN A 126 -0.44 -15.95 0.35
N LEU A 127 -0.75 -16.47 1.54
CA LEU A 127 0.22 -16.80 2.57
C LEU A 127 0.46 -18.32 2.58
N SER A 128 1.73 -18.74 2.73
CA SER A 128 2.10 -20.15 2.85
C SER A 128 1.57 -20.75 4.16
N GLU A 129 1.54 -22.04 4.23
CA GLU A 129 1.47 -22.75 5.51
C GLU A 129 2.71 -22.45 6.35
N TYR A 130 2.58 -22.48 7.65
CA TYR A 130 3.72 -22.38 8.58
C TYR A 130 3.45 -23.23 9.82
N THR A 131 4.54 -23.65 10.45
CA THR A 131 4.51 -24.40 11.70
C THR A 131 5.01 -23.50 12.83
N ASP A 132 4.24 -23.36 13.88
CA ASP A 132 4.60 -22.63 15.08
C ASP A 132 5.27 -23.60 16.07
N PHE A 133 6.49 -23.30 16.48
CA PHE A 133 7.18 -24.07 17.52
C PHE A 133 6.94 -23.39 18.86
N GLY A 134 5.95 -23.91 19.62
CA GLY A 134 5.61 -23.39 20.94
C GLY A 134 6.81 -23.36 21.88
N THR A 135 7.02 -22.23 22.54
CA THR A 135 8.07 -22.05 23.58
C THR A 135 7.73 -22.69 24.93
N SER A 136 6.66 -23.46 25.02
CA SER A 136 6.21 -24.12 26.25
C SER A 136 6.53 -25.60 26.27
N ALA A 137 6.78 -26.16 27.44
CA ALA A 137 7.19 -27.54 27.70
C ALA A 137 6.21 -28.64 27.22
N THR A 138 5.12 -28.27 26.60
CA THR A 138 4.23 -29.14 25.84
C THR A 138 4.55 -28.97 24.37
N ASN A 139 5.07 -30.02 23.74
CA ASN A 139 5.39 -30.12 22.30
C ASN A 139 4.13 -30.01 21.42
N SER A 140 3.36 -28.93 21.55
CA SER A 140 2.26 -28.65 20.62
C SER A 140 2.84 -27.94 19.39
N VAL A 141 2.85 -28.67 18.30
CA VAL A 141 3.14 -28.14 16.98
C VAL A 141 1.82 -27.71 16.37
N ASP A 142 1.59 -26.40 16.26
CA ASP A 142 0.41 -25.87 15.57
C ASP A 142 0.77 -25.63 14.09
N VAL A 143 0.10 -26.36 13.21
CA VAL A 143 0.23 -26.19 11.76
C VAL A 143 -0.86 -25.23 11.28
N HIS A 144 -0.46 -24.12 10.72
CA HIS A 144 -1.32 -23.14 10.10
C HIS A 144 -1.40 -23.35 8.59
N GLU A 145 -2.59 -23.58 8.08
CA GLU A 145 -2.84 -23.82 6.67
C GLU A 145 -2.56 -22.60 5.79
N ARG A 146 -2.40 -22.85 4.49
CA ARG A 146 -2.31 -21.81 3.46
C ARG A 146 -3.58 -20.95 3.48
N LEU A 147 -3.39 -19.62 3.47
CA LEU A 147 -4.47 -18.65 3.45
C LEU A 147 -4.43 -17.81 2.17
N THR A 148 -5.60 -17.56 1.61
CA THR A 148 -5.75 -16.66 0.45
C THR A 148 -6.76 -15.58 0.78
N PHE A 149 -6.33 -14.32 0.68
CA PHE A 149 -7.16 -13.15 0.87
C PHE A 149 -7.40 -12.46 -0.46
N LYS A 150 -8.64 -12.06 -0.70
CA LYS A 150 -9.02 -11.18 -1.81
C LYS A 150 -9.46 -9.85 -1.23
N THR A 151 -8.91 -8.79 -1.74
CA THR A 151 -9.24 -7.42 -1.32
C THR A 151 -9.77 -6.64 -2.52
N GLY A 152 -10.73 -5.76 -2.28
CA GLY A 152 -11.26 -4.86 -3.29
C GLY A 152 -11.68 -3.55 -2.62
N ASN A 153 -11.40 -2.44 -3.28
CA ASN A 153 -11.80 -1.12 -2.84
C ASN A 153 -12.27 -0.29 -4.04
N VAL A 154 -13.36 0.41 -3.85
CA VAL A 154 -13.86 1.41 -4.80
C VAL A 154 -14.07 2.70 -4.01
N SER A 155 -13.49 3.78 -4.49
CA SER A 155 -13.65 5.09 -3.86
C SER A 155 -13.80 6.17 -4.93
N GLY A 156 -14.35 7.30 -4.55
CA GLY A 156 -14.49 8.47 -5.40
C GLY A 156 -14.57 9.73 -4.55
N GLY A 157 -14.24 10.86 -5.15
CA GLY A 157 -14.22 12.13 -4.46
C GLY A 157 -13.89 13.28 -5.39
N PHE A 158 -13.59 14.40 -4.79
CA PHE A 158 -13.21 15.62 -5.48
C PHE A 158 -11.92 16.17 -4.86
N LYS A 159 -11.00 16.62 -5.71
CA LYS A 159 -9.88 17.47 -5.31
C LYS A 159 -10.30 18.92 -5.64
N PHE A 160 -10.08 19.82 -4.71
CA PHE A 160 -10.40 21.23 -4.86
C PHE A 160 -9.13 22.05 -4.64
N ASP A 161 -8.73 22.78 -5.68
CA ASP A 161 -7.60 23.70 -5.63
C ASP A 161 -8.12 25.11 -5.82
N ASP A 162 -7.85 25.99 -4.87
CA ASP A 162 -8.20 27.41 -4.94
C ASP A 162 -6.94 28.27 -5.09
N THR A 163 -6.99 29.27 -5.97
CA THR A 163 -5.90 30.21 -6.17
C THR A 163 -6.24 31.51 -5.46
N LEU A 164 -5.64 31.74 -4.31
CA LEU A 164 -5.74 33.00 -3.58
C LEU A 164 -4.71 33.99 -4.10
N TYR A 165 -5.20 35.11 -4.63
CA TYR A 165 -4.35 36.26 -4.94
C TYR A 165 -4.18 37.09 -3.65
N LEU A 166 -3.03 37.04 -3.04
CA LEU A 166 -2.75 37.76 -1.77
C LEU A 166 -2.19 39.17 -1.99
N ASP A 167 -2.09 39.64 -3.16
CA ASP A 167 -1.72 40.99 -3.59
C ASP A 167 -1.27 40.93 -5.06
N ASP A 168 -1.22 42.08 -5.75
CA ASP A 168 -0.85 42.16 -7.18
C ASP A 168 0.52 41.57 -7.56
N LYS A 169 1.24 40.98 -6.61
CA LYS A 169 2.61 40.44 -6.81
C LYS A 169 2.87 39.01 -6.28
N THR A 170 1.93 38.37 -5.63
CA THR A 170 2.21 37.07 -5.03
C THR A 170 1.06 36.08 -5.26
N LEU A 171 1.34 35.06 -6.03
CA LEU A 171 0.42 33.93 -6.27
C LEU A 171 0.70 32.86 -5.21
N ASN A 172 -0.24 32.59 -4.33
CA ASN A 172 -0.12 31.50 -3.37
C ASN A 172 -1.16 30.43 -3.70
N ARG A 173 -0.71 29.21 -3.96
CA ARG A 173 -1.55 28.07 -4.29
C ARG A 173 -1.66 27.18 -3.05
N ASN A 174 -2.82 27.16 -2.42
CA ASN A 174 -3.13 26.27 -1.32
C ASN A 174 -3.99 25.12 -1.84
N GLY A 175 -3.45 23.91 -1.83
CA GLY A 175 -4.20 22.67 -2.09
C GLY A 175 -4.57 21.99 -0.76
N PHE A 176 -5.77 21.44 -0.68
CA PHE A 176 -6.25 20.59 0.40
C PHE A 176 -6.41 19.16 -0.09
#